data_1af15ff9574d1707a33840a9c1eb6432
#
_entry.id   1af15ff9574d1707a33840a9c1eb6432
#
_cell.length_a   1.000
_cell.length_b   1.000
_cell.length_c   1.000
_cell.angle_alpha   90.00
_cell.angle_beta   90.00
_cell.angle_gamma   90.00
#
_symmetry.space_group_name_H-M   'P 1'
#
loop_
_entity.id
_entity.type
_entity.pdbx_description
1 polymer ?
#
loop_
_entity_poly.entity_id
_entity_poly.type
_entity_poly.pdbx_seq_one_letter_code
_entity_poly.pdbx_strand_id
1 'polypeptide(L)'
;RVRLMADILYDVDQKIDPISRLEFARKAEKQLCCPNYFEFKRDYFMYNDKYARCLYFRKLPQSIQDTLFKELIGTNQSLIISENIEFVEPSEAIRMVRRKQTDMKQEAIAKTNSVSARRAFVDPIEGTQLAMDMEQAAEFLEDLQTRNQKMTLCQCIIMITADSFEELQKNTEAIQIILRKYQIESLNAPYRQEIAFDSVLPVGNSFSCDTENNLQVRRTLSSESTAVFMPFDTRELLHKGGLYYGQNRLSHSVIMFDRKQLDNPNGFIFGVPGSGKSFLAKLEMYFSILATTDEILILDPEREYTALAE
;
A
#
# COMPACT_ATOMS: atom_id res chain seq x y z
N ARG A 1 7.11 -9.77 -7.06
CA ARG A 1 5.97 -10.02 -6.12
C ARG A 1 6.02 -11.44 -5.53
N VAL A 2 6.26 -12.47 -6.33
CA VAL A 2 6.45 -13.85 -5.85
C VAL A 2 7.74 -13.99 -5.02
N ARG A 3 8.79 -13.24 -5.35
CA ARG A 3 10.03 -13.21 -4.56
C ARG A 3 9.83 -12.60 -3.17
N LEU A 4 9.08 -11.51 -3.04
CA LEU A 4 8.81 -10.88 -1.74
C LEU A 4 8.05 -11.83 -0.80
N MET A 5 7.12 -12.61 -1.32
CA MET A 5 6.43 -13.65 -0.55
C MET A 5 7.33 -14.85 -0.23
N ALA A 6 8.18 -15.25 -1.16
CA ALA A 6 9.21 -16.25 -0.88
C ALA A 6 10.14 -15.75 0.24
N ASP A 7 10.60 -14.51 0.21
CA ASP A 7 11.49 -13.91 1.21
C ASP A 7 10.84 -13.78 2.59
N ILE A 8 9.51 -13.71 2.67
CA ILE A 8 8.75 -13.64 3.92
C ILE A 8 8.43 -15.05 4.45
N LEU A 9 8.16 -15.99 3.56
CA LEU A 9 7.86 -17.38 3.90
C LEU A 9 9.12 -18.24 3.97
N TYR A 10 10.26 -17.74 3.48
CA TYR A 10 11.55 -18.43 3.46
C TYR A 10 12.64 -17.59 4.11
N ASP A 11 13.43 -18.22 4.91
CA ASP A 11 14.76 -17.72 5.25
C ASP A 11 15.68 -17.99 4.04
N VAL A 12 15.91 -16.94 3.24
CA VAL A 12 16.60 -17.03 1.95
C VAL A 12 18.08 -17.40 2.09
N ASP A 13 18.62 -17.44 3.30
CA ASP A 13 20.03 -17.80 3.56
C ASP A 13 20.35 -19.31 3.45
N GLN A 14 19.37 -20.17 3.24
CA GLN A 14 19.64 -21.57 2.93
C GLN A 14 20.06 -21.74 1.48
N LYS A 15 21.36 -21.81 1.23
CA LYS A 15 21.93 -22.24 -0.05
C LYS A 15 21.49 -23.67 -0.35
N ILE A 16 20.45 -23.83 -1.16
CA ILE A 16 19.96 -25.12 -1.59
C ILE A 16 20.88 -25.67 -2.68
N ASP A 17 21.50 -26.81 -2.42
CA ASP A 17 22.34 -27.53 -3.36
C ASP A 17 21.53 -27.91 -4.63
N PRO A 18 22.09 -27.66 -5.85
CA PRO A 18 21.40 -27.95 -7.12
C PRO A 18 20.93 -29.41 -7.29
N ILE A 19 21.60 -30.36 -6.67
CA ILE A 19 21.23 -31.79 -6.75
C ILE A 19 19.97 -32.09 -5.94
N SER A 20 19.79 -31.43 -4.80
CA SER A 20 18.56 -31.56 -4.01
C SER A 20 17.33 -30.96 -4.72
N ARG A 21 17.50 -30.03 -5.68
CA ARG A 21 16.40 -29.47 -6.47
C ARG A 21 15.63 -30.53 -7.28
N LEU A 22 16.30 -31.53 -7.83
CA LEU A 22 15.66 -32.57 -8.64
C LEU A 22 14.92 -33.63 -7.80
N GLU A 23 15.42 -33.97 -6.63
CA GLU A 23 14.74 -34.82 -5.68
C GLU A 23 13.61 -34.12 -4.93
N PHE A 24 13.79 -32.84 -4.66
CA PHE A 24 12.80 -31.96 -4.05
C PHE A 24 11.59 -31.64 -4.95
N ALA A 25 11.76 -31.59 -6.28
CA ALA A 25 10.68 -31.21 -7.20
C ALA A 25 9.44 -32.15 -7.14
N ARG A 26 9.58 -33.34 -6.63
CA ARG A 26 8.45 -34.29 -6.50
C ARG A 26 7.75 -34.34 -5.14
N LYS A 27 8.39 -33.97 -4.05
CA LYS A 27 7.80 -34.00 -2.70
C LYS A 27 7.96 -32.73 -1.87
N ALA A 28 8.88 -31.88 -2.24
CA ALA A 28 9.41 -30.83 -1.39
C ALA A 28 8.92 -29.41 -1.71
N GLU A 29 8.24 -29.18 -2.84
CA GLU A 29 7.72 -27.84 -3.14
C GLU A 29 6.86 -27.29 -2.00
N LYS A 30 6.01 -28.11 -1.40
CA LYS A 30 5.20 -27.71 -0.26
C LYS A 30 6.01 -27.49 1.02
N GLN A 31 7.04 -28.32 1.26
CA GLN A 31 7.86 -28.21 2.47
C GLN A 31 8.89 -27.08 2.40
N LEU A 32 9.32 -26.74 1.18
CA LEU A 32 10.22 -25.60 0.96
C LEU A 32 9.47 -24.26 0.96
N CYS A 33 8.18 -24.30 0.61
CA CYS A 33 7.37 -23.10 0.48
C CYS A 33 6.63 -22.72 1.76
N CYS A 34 6.52 -23.60 2.70
CA CYS A 34 5.78 -23.36 3.93
C CYS A 34 6.74 -23.20 5.11
N PRO A 35 6.47 -22.29 6.03
CA PRO A 35 7.13 -22.29 7.33
C PRO A 35 7.01 -23.65 8.02
N ASN A 36 8.05 -24.04 8.76
CA ASN A 36 8.07 -25.32 9.46
C ASN A 36 7.01 -25.40 10.55
N TYR A 37 6.67 -24.28 11.15
CA TYR A 37 5.59 -24.21 12.15
C TYR A 37 5.00 -22.80 12.22
N PHE A 38 3.75 -22.75 12.70
CA PHE A 38 3.05 -21.55 13.13
C PHE A 38 2.60 -21.71 14.57
N GLU A 39 2.73 -20.67 15.36
CA GLU A 39 2.20 -20.61 16.72
C GLU A 39 1.41 -19.32 16.90
N PHE A 40 0.09 -19.39 16.89
CA PHE A 40 -0.79 -18.23 17.06
C PHE A 40 -1.01 -17.95 18.54
N LYS A 41 -0.69 -16.72 18.96
CA LYS A 41 -0.95 -16.19 20.30
C LYS A 41 -2.13 -15.20 20.24
N ARG A 42 -2.45 -14.59 21.38
CA ARG A 42 -3.53 -13.62 21.49
C ARG A 42 -3.37 -12.45 20.51
N ASP A 43 -2.22 -11.80 20.49
CA ASP A 43 -1.99 -10.51 19.81
C ASP A 43 -0.86 -10.57 18.76
N TYR A 44 -0.26 -11.72 18.56
CA TYR A 44 0.81 -11.97 17.60
C TYR A 44 0.87 -13.46 17.26
N PHE A 45 1.67 -13.79 16.27
CA PHE A 45 2.01 -15.18 15.96
C PHE A 45 3.50 -15.32 15.65
N MET A 46 3.95 -16.54 15.69
CA MET A 46 5.32 -16.91 15.36
C MET A 46 5.29 -17.86 14.16
N TYR A 47 6.22 -17.67 13.26
CA TYR A 47 6.49 -18.61 12.19
C TYR A 47 8.01 -18.75 12.02
N ASN A 48 8.47 -19.98 11.98
CA ASN A 48 9.91 -20.27 12.14
C ASN A 48 10.47 -19.51 13.36
N ASP A 49 11.53 -18.71 13.16
CA ASP A 49 12.18 -17.94 14.22
C ASP A 49 11.74 -16.45 14.23
N LYS A 50 10.67 -16.10 13.49
CA LYS A 50 10.19 -14.70 13.37
C LYS A 50 8.89 -14.49 14.12
N TYR A 51 8.74 -13.28 14.65
CA TYR A 51 7.51 -12.79 15.28
C TYR A 51 6.74 -11.96 14.27
N ALA A 52 5.42 -12.13 14.24
CA ALA A 52 4.55 -11.37 13.35
C ALA A 52 3.28 -10.90 14.05
N ARG A 53 2.73 -9.80 13.56
CA ARG A 53 1.46 -9.24 14.04
C ARG A 53 0.70 -8.63 12.88
N CYS A 54 -0.60 -8.92 12.82
CA CYS A 54 -1.51 -8.28 11.90
C CYS A 54 -2.31 -7.18 12.60
N LEU A 55 -2.33 -6.00 11.97
CA LEU A 55 -3.17 -4.86 12.33
C LEU A 55 -4.20 -4.64 11.24
N TYR A 56 -5.43 -4.30 11.60
CA TYR A 56 -6.45 -3.88 10.63
C TYR A 56 -6.91 -2.46 10.89
N PHE A 57 -7.38 -1.78 9.83
CA PHE A 57 -7.89 -0.41 9.94
C PHE A 57 -9.34 -0.43 10.43
N ARG A 58 -9.58 0.15 11.61
CA ARG A 58 -10.91 0.27 12.20
C ARG A 58 -11.64 1.52 11.76
N LYS A 59 -10.94 2.66 11.71
CA LYS A 59 -11.50 3.94 11.24
C LYS A 59 -10.57 4.55 10.22
N LEU A 60 -11.17 5.09 9.18
CA LEU A 60 -10.51 5.85 8.14
C LEU A 60 -11.08 7.27 8.14
N PRO A 61 -10.26 8.29 7.87
CA PRO A 61 -10.75 9.64 7.64
C PRO A 61 -11.53 9.72 6.32
N GLN A 62 -12.27 10.79 6.12
CA GLN A 62 -13.03 11.01 4.88
C GLN A 62 -12.15 11.12 3.64
N SER A 63 -11.01 11.78 3.77
CA SER A 63 -10.00 11.85 2.71
C SER A 63 -8.67 11.35 3.26
N ILE A 64 -8.02 10.50 2.48
CA ILE A 64 -6.72 9.94 2.80
C ILE A 64 -5.70 10.65 1.91
N GLN A 65 -4.56 11.02 2.49
CA GLN A 65 -3.47 11.65 1.74
C GLN A 65 -2.58 10.59 1.10
N ASP A 66 -2.18 10.81 -0.15
CA ASP A 66 -1.28 9.92 -0.92
C ASP A 66 0.06 9.66 -0.21
N THR A 67 0.45 10.57 0.69
CA THR A 67 1.69 10.47 1.46
C THR A 67 1.70 9.36 2.51
N LEU A 68 0.55 8.80 2.89
CA LEU A 68 0.44 7.73 3.89
C LEU A 68 1.31 6.52 3.54
N PHE A 69 1.07 5.93 2.37
CA PHE A 69 1.80 4.73 1.96
C PHE A 69 3.27 4.99 1.73
N LYS A 70 3.62 6.18 1.28
CA LYS A 70 5.00 6.63 1.13
C LYS A 70 5.73 6.67 2.46
N GLU A 71 5.08 7.19 3.51
CA GLU A 71 5.64 7.22 4.86
C GLU A 71 5.73 5.81 5.46
N LEU A 72 4.72 4.95 5.24
CA LEU A 72 4.74 3.56 5.67
C LEU A 72 5.84 2.74 4.97
N ILE A 73 6.00 2.88 3.66
CA ILE A 73 7.03 2.18 2.88
C ILE A 73 8.43 2.74 3.21
N GLY A 74 8.51 4.02 3.55
CA GLY A 74 9.76 4.68 3.97
C GLY A 74 10.27 4.26 5.35
N THR A 75 9.46 3.52 6.13
CA THR A 75 9.94 2.91 7.38
C THR A 75 10.91 1.79 7.04
N ASN A 76 12.03 1.73 7.73
CA ASN A 76 13.01 0.66 7.53
C ASN A 76 12.57 -0.63 8.26
N GLN A 77 11.31 -1.00 8.12
CA GLN A 77 10.69 -2.13 8.80
C GLN A 77 10.17 -3.15 7.80
N SER A 78 10.19 -4.43 8.17
CA SER A 78 9.61 -5.48 7.35
C SER A 78 8.10 -5.53 7.54
N LEU A 79 7.34 -5.07 6.53
CA LEU A 79 5.88 -5.06 6.57
C LEU A 79 5.25 -5.45 5.24
N ILE A 80 4.07 -6.05 5.34
CA ILE A 80 3.20 -6.33 4.20
C ILE A 80 1.91 -5.56 4.41
N ILE A 81 1.50 -4.83 3.38
CA ILE A 81 0.21 -4.16 3.34
C ILE A 81 -0.67 -4.92 2.36
N SER A 82 -1.79 -5.43 2.84
CA SER A 82 -2.79 -6.12 2.02
C SER A 82 -4.08 -5.32 1.98
N GLU A 83 -4.56 -5.06 0.78
CA GLU A 83 -5.80 -4.35 0.53
C GLU A 83 -6.75 -5.24 -0.24
N ASN A 84 -7.89 -5.51 0.36
CA ASN A 84 -8.99 -6.24 -0.26
C ASN A 84 -10.09 -5.24 -0.62
N ILE A 85 -10.29 -5.03 -1.92
CA ILE A 85 -11.27 -4.07 -2.46
C ILE A 85 -12.34 -4.84 -3.21
N GLU A 86 -13.57 -4.66 -2.80
CA GLU A 86 -14.75 -5.22 -3.45
C GLU A 86 -15.63 -4.09 -3.97
N PHE A 87 -15.96 -4.13 -5.26
CA PHE A 87 -16.88 -3.16 -5.86
C PHE A 87 -18.32 -3.59 -5.62
N VAL A 88 -19.12 -2.66 -5.11
CA VAL A 88 -20.54 -2.89 -4.90
C VAL A 88 -21.32 -2.41 -6.13
N GLU A 89 -22.28 -3.21 -6.56
CA GLU A 89 -23.14 -2.87 -7.69
C GLU A 89 -23.91 -1.57 -7.39
N PRO A 90 -24.03 -0.61 -8.33
CA PRO A 90 -24.58 0.72 -8.06
C PRO A 90 -25.97 0.74 -7.44
N SER A 91 -26.86 -0.15 -7.86
CA SER A 91 -28.22 -0.24 -7.32
C SER A 91 -28.23 -0.74 -5.86
N GLU A 92 -27.34 -1.66 -5.54
CA GLU A 92 -27.14 -2.18 -4.20
C GLU A 92 -26.48 -1.13 -3.30
N ALA A 93 -25.48 -0.43 -3.82
CA ALA A 93 -24.80 0.65 -3.11
C ALA A 93 -25.80 1.73 -2.63
N ILE A 94 -26.65 2.22 -3.54
CA ILE A 94 -27.68 3.19 -3.22
C ILE A 94 -28.64 2.66 -2.15
N ARG A 95 -29.05 1.39 -2.25
CA ARG A 95 -29.92 0.73 -1.27
C ARG A 95 -29.25 0.65 0.11
N MET A 96 -27.98 0.28 0.18
CA MET A 96 -27.22 0.19 1.43
C MET A 96 -27.10 1.55 2.11
N VAL A 97 -26.74 2.61 1.37
CA VAL A 97 -26.59 3.96 1.91
C VAL A 97 -27.95 4.50 2.42
N ARG A 98 -29.03 4.32 1.66
CA ARG A 98 -30.37 4.73 2.07
C ARG A 98 -30.83 4.00 3.33
N ARG A 99 -30.57 2.69 3.44
CA ARG A 99 -30.87 1.92 4.64
C ARG A 99 -30.12 2.49 5.85
N LYS A 100 -28.83 2.72 5.72
CA LYS A 100 -28.01 3.31 6.78
C LYS A 100 -28.50 4.70 7.20
N GLN A 101 -28.89 5.55 6.24
CA GLN A 101 -29.50 6.85 6.54
C GLN A 101 -30.83 6.71 7.32
N THR A 102 -31.64 5.71 6.97
CA THR A 102 -32.90 5.45 7.69
C THR A 102 -32.62 4.98 9.11
N ASP A 103 -31.69 4.08 9.32
CA ASP A 103 -31.29 3.59 10.63
C ASP A 103 -30.74 4.73 11.50
N MET A 104 -29.90 5.60 10.96
CA MET A 104 -29.41 6.81 11.66
C MET A 104 -30.53 7.76 12.05
N LYS A 105 -31.50 7.98 11.16
CA LYS A 105 -32.69 8.81 11.47
C LYS A 105 -33.51 8.21 12.60
N GLN A 106 -33.74 6.90 12.59
CA GLN A 106 -34.46 6.20 13.68
C GLN A 106 -33.69 6.29 14.99
N GLU A 107 -32.37 6.14 14.97
CA GLU A 107 -31.56 6.30 16.17
C GLU A 107 -31.63 7.73 16.72
N ALA A 108 -31.58 8.76 15.86
CA ALA A 108 -31.76 10.15 16.26
C ALA A 108 -33.11 10.39 16.97
N ILE A 109 -34.18 9.86 16.38
CA ILE A 109 -35.55 9.98 16.96
C ILE A 109 -35.64 9.22 18.29
N ALA A 110 -35.08 8.01 18.37
CA ALA A 110 -35.09 7.22 19.59
C ALA A 110 -34.32 7.92 20.74
N LYS A 111 -33.14 8.49 20.43
CA LYS A 111 -32.38 9.29 21.40
C LYS A 111 -33.14 10.51 21.85
N THR A 112 -33.75 11.28 20.95
CA THR A 112 -34.57 12.45 21.29
C THR A 112 -35.75 12.08 22.19
N ASN A 113 -36.45 10.99 21.90
CA ASN A 113 -37.59 10.52 22.71
C ASN A 113 -37.14 10.03 24.09
N SER A 114 -36.01 9.32 24.18
CA SER A 114 -35.48 8.83 25.47
C SER A 114 -35.02 9.97 26.38
N VAL A 115 -34.46 11.03 25.82
CA VAL A 115 -34.06 12.25 26.53
C VAL A 115 -35.26 13.01 27.04
N SER A 116 -36.29 13.17 26.21
CA SER A 116 -37.55 13.82 26.61
C SER A 116 -38.26 13.06 27.75
N ALA A 117 -38.21 11.73 27.72
CA ALA A 117 -38.80 10.87 28.73
C ALA A 117 -38.04 10.84 30.07
N ARG A 118 -36.71 11.01 30.04
CA ARG A 118 -35.84 10.88 31.24
C ARG A 118 -35.35 12.20 31.84
N ARG A 119 -35.66 13.36 31.25
CA ARG A 119 -35.04 14.66 31.59
C ARG A 119 -33.49 14.57 31.68
N ALA A 120 -32.90 13.65 30.92
CA ALA A 120 -31.46 13.45 30.90
C ALA A 120 -30.79 14.48 29.97
N PHE A 121 -29.63 14.93 30.34
CA PHE A 121 -28.81 15.81 29.50
C PHE A 121 -28.38 15.03 28.24
N VAL A 122 -28.67 15.55 27.06
CA VAL A 122 -28.05 15.04 25.82
C VAL A 122 -26.61 15.50 25.83
N ASP A 123 -25.68 14.60 25.63
CA ASP A 123 -24.30 14.98 25.36
C ASP A 123 -24.27 15.72 23.99
N PRO A 124 -23.94 17.03 23.98
CA PRO A 124 -23.93 17.82 22.73
C PRO A 124 -23.05 17.25 21.68
N ILE A 125 -21.96 16.53 22.08
CA ILE A 125 -20.97 15.93 21.20
C ILE A 125 -21.56 14.77 20.40
N GLU A 126 -22.34 13.89 21.03
CA GLU A 126 -22.97 12.76 20.32
C GLU A 126 -24.04 13.22 19.31
N GLY A 127 -24.78 14.25 19.63
CA GLY A 127 -25.78 14.84 18.72
C GLY A 127 -25.13 15.45 17.48
N THR A 128 -24.01 16.14 17.67
CA THR A 128 -23.23 16.74 16.58
C THR A 128 -22.59 15.68 15.68
N GLN A 129 -22.06 14.62 16.27
CA GLN A 129 -21.45 13.53 15.49
C GLN A 129 -22.48 12.82 14.60
N LEU A 130 -23.67 12.53 15.13
CA LEU A 130 -24.73 11.89 14.35
C LEU A 130 -25.22 12.78 13.20
N ALA A 131 -25.31 14.11 13.42
CA ALA A 131 -25.66 15.05 12.38
C ALA A 131 -24.61 15.09 11.25
N MET A 132 -23.32 15.11 11.60
CA MET A 132 -22.22 15.02 10.64
C MET A 132 -22.24 13.71 9.85
N ASP A 133 -22.46 12.58 10.52
CA ASP A 133 -22.53 11.28 9.85
C ASP A 133 -23.71 11.19 8.86
N MET A 134 -24.85 11.84 9.19
CA MET A 134 -26.00 11.93 8.28
C MET A 134 -25.72 12.81 7.06
N GLU A 135 -25.06 13.95 7.25
CA GLU A 135 -24.65 14.83 6.16
C GLU A 135 -23.67 14.14 5.22
N GLN A 136 -22.66 13.47 5.75
CA GLN A 136 -21.71 12.66 4.99
C GLN A 136 -22.38 11.55 4.18
N ALA A 137 -23.34 10.86 4.77
CA ALA A 137 -24.10 9.83 4.07
C ALA A 137 -24.99 10.42 2.95
N ALA A 138 -25.46 11.65 3.09
CA ALA A 138 -26.20 12.35 2.05
C ALA A 138 -25.28 12.76 0.88
N GLU A 139 -24.13 13.35 1.19
CA GLU A 139 -23.11 13.73 0.21
C GLU A 139 -22.63 12.50 -0.57
N PHE A 140 -22.33 11.41 0.12
CA PHE A 140 -21.92 10.16 -0.52
C PHE A 140 -22.99 9.59 -1.46
N LEU A 141 -24.27 9.70 -1.10
CA LEU A 141 -25.37 9.29 -1.96
C LEU A 141 -25.45 10.17 -3.22
N GLU A 142 -25.23 11.47 -3.09
CA GLU A 142 -25.18 12.40 -4.22
C GLU A 142 -24.02 12.06 -5.15
N ASP A 143 -22.83 11.78 -4.63
CA ASP A 143 -21.66 11.37 -5.40
C ASP A 143 -21.89 10.09 -6.20
N LEU A 144 -22.57 9.11 -5.60
CA LEU A 144 -22.95 7.88 -6.30
C LEU A 144 -23.96 8.11 -7.43
N GLN A 145 -24.83 9.12 -7.30
CA GLN A 145 -25.90 9.38 -8.28
C GLN A 145 -25.46 10.35 -9.39
N THR A 146 -24.63 11.35 -9.06
CA THR A 146 -24.32 12.46 -9.97
C THR A 146 -22.90 12.43 -10.51
N ARG A 147 -21.92 12.02 -9.71
CA ARG A 147 -20.50 12.09 -10.05
C ARG A 147 -19.92 10.80 -10.59
N ASN A 148 -20.76 9.83 -10.96
CA ASN A 148 -20.33 8.51 -11.46
C ASN A 148 -19.32 7.78 -10.53
N GLN A 149 -19.34 8.10 -9.24
CA GLN A 149 -18.55 7.41 -8.25
C GLN A 149 -19.12 6.01 -7.98
N LYS A 150 -18.25 5.06 -7.68
CA LYS A 150 -18.65 3.70 -7.29
C LYS A 150 -18.37 3.51 -5.81
N MET A 151 -19.22 2.74 -5.15
CA MET A 151 -19.01 2.31 -3.79
C MET A 151 -18.10 1.11 -3.76
N THR A 152 -17.12 1.15 -2.87
CA THR A 152 -16.21 0.04 -2.61
C THR A 152 -16.28 -0.35 -1.13
N LEU A 153 -16.13 -1.64 -0.87
CA LEU A 153 -15.85 -2.18 0.45
C LEU A 153 -14.36 -2.45 0.52
N CYS A 154 -13.65 -1.64 1.27
CA CYS A 154 -12.21 -1.73 1.42
C CYS A 154 -11.85 -2.30 2.79
N GLN A 155 -10.89 -3.21 2.79
CA GLN A 155 -10.26 -3.77 3.97
C GLN A 155 -8.77 -3.64 3.83
N CYS A 156 -8.13 -2.96 4.77
CA CYS A 156 -6.69 -2.83 4.81
C CYS A 156 -6.14 -3.52 6.05
N ILE A 157 -5.16 -4.40 5.84
CA ILE A 157 -4.44 -5.12 6.89
C ILE A 157 -2.96 -4.89 6.69
N ILE A 158 -2.26 -4.60 7.78
CA ILE A 158 -0.80 -4.49 7.81
C ILE A 158 -0.26 -5.64 8.65
N MET A 159 0.58 -6.47 8.05
CA MET A 159 1.37 -7.46 8.76
C MET A 159 2.78 -6.91 8.98
N ILE A 160 3.21 -6.90 10.23
CA ILE A 160 4.54 -6.46 10.66
C ILE A 160 5.30 -7.69 11.10
N THR A 161 6.57 -7.80 10.71
CA THR A 161 7.44 -8.91 11.10
C THR A 161 8.72 -8.39 11.75
N ALA A 162 9.27 -9.16 12.70
CA ALA A 162 10.48 -8.83 13.43
C ALA A 162 11.21 -10.10 13.90
N ASP A 163 12.49 -9.96 14.22
CA ASP A 163 13.31 -11.08 14.70
C ASP A 163 13.17 -11.31 16.22
N SER A 164 12.61 -10.33 16.95
CA SER A 164 12.32 -10.45 18.37
C SER A 164 10.95 -9.87 18.73
N PHE A 165 10.39 -10.32 19.85
CA PHE A 165 9.12 -9.78 20.35
C PHE A 165 9.23 -8.31 20.75
N GLU A 166 10.35 -7.90 21.31
CA GLU A 166 10.58 -6.49 21.70
C GLU A 166 10.64 -5.58 20.46
N GLU A 167 11.31 -6.04 19.42
CA GLU A 167 11.36 -5.34 18.14
C GLU A 167 9.98 -5.27 17.49
N LEU A 168 9.21 -6.36 17.49
CA LEU A 168 7.83 -6.38 17.00
C LEU A 168 6.97 -5.34 17.72
N GLN A 169 7.11 -5.21 19.03
CA GLN A 169 6.36 -4.24 19.82
C GLN A 169 6.72 -2.81 19.41
N LYS A 170 8.02 -2.50 19.33
CA LYS A 170 8.54 -1.20 18.91
C LYS A 170 8.08 -0.84 17.48
N ASN A 171 8.18 -1.79 16.55
CA ASN A 171 7.76 -1.60 15.16
C ASN A 171 6.25 -1.37 15.07
N THR A 172 5.47 -2.11 15.85
CA THR A 172 4.01 -1.92 15.92
C THR A 172 3.64 -0.52 16.39
N GLU A 173 4.28 -0.04 17.45
CA GLU A 173 4.04 1.30 18.00
C GLU A 173 4.42 2.40 16.99
N ALA A 174 5.54 2.24 16.30
CA ALA A 174 5.97 3.19 15.26
C ALA A 174 4.96 3.28 14.12
N ILE A 175 4.47 2.15 13.61
CA ILE A 175 3.43 2.11 12.57
C ILE A 175 2.13 2.73 13.08
N GLN A 176 1.71 2.44 14.31
CA GLN A 176 0.51 3.03 14.88
C GLN A 176 0.61 4.55 15.06
N ILE A 177 1.81 5.07 15.37
CA ILE A 177 2.05 6.53 15.43
C ILE A 177 1.85 7.16 14.06
N ILE A 178 2.41 6.57 13.01
CA ILE A 178 2.21 7.03 11.63
C ILE A 178 0.73 7.02 11.27
N LEU A 179 0.02 5.92 11.51
CA LEU A 179 -1.40 5.80 11.20
C LEU A 179 -2.25 6.86 11.93
N ARG A 180 -1.95 7.12 13.21
CA ARG A 180 -2.65 8.16 14.00
C ARG A 180 -2.41 9.57 13.44
N LYS A 181 -1.22 9.86 12.92
CA LYS A 181 -0.91 11.13 12.23
C LYS A 181 -1.88 11.39 11.07
N TYR A 182 -2.28 10.32 10.36
CA TYR A 182 -3.26 10.36 9.28
C TYR A 182 -4.70 10.08 9.75
N GLN A 183 -4.99 10.19 11.05
CA GLN A 183 -6.30 9.95 11.65
C GLN A 183 -6.86 8.56 11.39
N ILE A 184 -6.00 7.57 11.15
CA ILE A 184 -6.36 6.19 10.96
C ILE A 184 -6.26 5.46 12.30
N GLU A 185 -7.37 4.87 12.73
CA GLU A 185 -7.38 4.00 13.90
C GLU A 185 -7.11 2.56 13.47
N SER A 186 -5.98 2.00 13.92
CA SER A 186 -5.64 0.60 13.68
C SER A 186 -5.73 -0.20 14.98
N LEU A 187 -6.20 -1.42 14.87
CA LEU A 187 -6.30 -2.36 15.99
C LEU A 187 -5.60 -3.67 15.68
N ASN A 188 -5.12 -4.32 16.73
CA ASN A 188 -4.72 -5.71 16.68
C ASN A 188 -5.96 -6.59 16.44
N ALA A 189 -5.75 -7.79 15.91
CA ALA A 189 -6.79 -8.80 15.78
C ALA A 189 -6.64 -9.84 16.92
N PRO A 190 -7.10 -9.53 18.15
CA PRO A 190 -6.88 -10.43 19.30
C PRO A 190 -7.62 -11.76 19.09
N TYR A 191 -6.92 -12.88 19.30
CA TYR A 191 -7.38 -14.24 19.06
C TYR A 191 -7.76 -14.56 17.60
N ARG A 192 -7.47 -13.67 16.65
CA ARG A 192 -7.82 -13.79 15.23
C ARG A 192 -6.64 -13.49 14.31
N GLN A 193 -5.43 -13.62 14.83
CA GLN A 193 -4.21 -13.40 14.06
C GLN A 193 -4.09 -14.37 12.87
N GLU A 194 -4.58 -15.60 13.01
CA GLU A 194 -4.61 -16.60 11.94
C GLU A 194 -5.49 -16.12 10.77
N ILE A 195 -6.73 -15.73 11.05
CA ILE A 195 -7.67 -15.24 10.02
C ILE A 195 -7.15 -13.95 9.38
N ALA A 196 -6.55 -13.07 10.17
CA ALA A 196 -5.94 -11.85 9.66
C ALA A 196 -4.73 -12.17 8.75
N PHE A 197 -3.91 -13.14 9.10
CA PHE A 197 -2.81 -13.62 8.28
C PHE A 197 -3.30 -14.23 6.97
N ASP A 198 -4.32 -15.09 6.99
CA ASP A 198 -4.92 -15.67 5.78
C ASP A 198 -5.42 -14.60 4.81
N SER A 199 -5.90 -13.46 5.36
CA SER A 199 -6.36 -12.33 4.55
C SER A 199 -5.24 -11.47 3.98
N VAL A 200 -4.03 -11.58 4.52
CA VAL A 200 -2.82 -10.94 3.96
C VAL A 200 -2.29 -11.73 2.77
N LEU A 201 -2.51 -13.03 2.74
CA LEU A 201 -2.07 -13.89 1.65
C LEU A 201 -2.90 -13.65 0.38
N PRO A 202 -2.29 -13.67 -0.82
CA PRO A 202 -3.01 -13.44 -2.08
C PRO A 202 -3.77 -14.68 -2.55
N VAL A 203 -4.47 -15.33 -1.64
CA VAL A 203 -5.28 -16.53 -1.90
C VAL A 203 -6.77 -16.21 -2.07
N GLY A 204 -7.14 -14.92 -2.07
CA GLY A 204 -8.51 -14.47 -2.23
C GLY A 204 -9.37 -14.51 -0.97
N ASN A 205 -8.79 -14.82 0.18
CA ASN A 205 -9.49 -14.75 1.45
C ASN A 205 -9.57 -13.29 1.91
N SER A 206 -10.77 -12.84 2.24
CA SER A 206 -10.94 -11.57 2.94
C SER A 206 -11.15 -11.85 4.43
N PHE A 207 -10.63 -10.99 5.28
CA PHE A 207 -10.89 -11.03 6.71
C PHE A 207 -12.39 -10.80 6.93
N SER A 208 -13.16 -11.89 6.81
CA SER A 208 -14.58 -11.86 7.08
C SER A 208 -14.77 -11.86 8.58
N CYS A 209 -15.27 -10.78 9.08
CA CYS A 209 -15.78 -10.76 10.42
C CYS A 209 -17.23 -11.22 10.35
N ASP A 210 -17.47 -12.43 10.84
CA ASP A 210 -18.82 -12.89 11.08
C ASP A 210 -19.56 -11.86 11.93
N THR A 211 -20.79 -11.63 11.58
CA THR A 211 -21.70 -10.63 12.11
C THR A 211 -21.88 -10.67 13.64
N GLU A 212 -21.42 -11.72 14.30
CA GLU A 212 -21.59 -11.92 15.75
C GLU A 212 -20.65 -11.09 16.63
N ASN A 213 -19.53 -10.56 16.10
CA ASN A 213 -18.50 -9.91 16.93
C ASN A 213 -18.18 -8.45 16.60
N ASN A 214 -19.05 -7.73 15.90
CA ASN A 214 -18.98 -6.26 15.69
C ASN A 214 -17.61 -5.65 15.28
N LEU A 215 -16.68 -6.45 14.80
CA LEU A 215 -15.43 -5.95 14.24
C LEU A 215 -15.71 -5.48 12.82
N GLN A 216 -16.06 -4.21 12.67
CA GLN A 216 -16.24 -3.58 11.36
C GLN A 216 -14.87 -3.45 10.67
N VAL A 217 -14.44 -4.52 10.04
CA VAL A 217 -13.14 -4.57 9.35
C VAL A 217 -13.24 -3.98 7.95
N ARG A 218 -14.41 -4.09 7.31
CA ARG A 218 -14.66 -3.52 5.98
C ARG A 218 -15.17 -2.10 6.10
N ARG A 219 -14.59 -1.19 5.32
CA ARG A 219 -14.96 0.22 5.23
C ARG A 219 -15.57 0.52 3.88
N THR A 220 -16.66 1.25 3.91
CA THR A 220 -17.28 1.79 2.71
C THR A 220 -16.54 3.05 2.29
N LEU A 221 -16.02 3.06 1.08
CA LEU A 221 -15.29 4.17 0.49
C LEU A 221 -15.85 4.49 -0.91
N SER A 222 -15.62 5.73 -1.38
CA SER A 222 -15.80 6.08 -2.78
C SER A 222 -14.65 5.50 -3.62
N SER A 223 -14.87 5.34 -4.92
CA SER A 223 -13.80 4.92 -5.84
C SER A 223 -12.62 5.90 -5.84
N GLU A 224 -12.86 7.18 -5.65
CA GLU A 224 -11.82 8.21 -5.52
C GLU A 224 -10.98 8.00 -4.26
N SER A 225 -11.62 7.85 -3.09
CA SER A 225 -10.91 7.56 -1.83
C SER A 225 -10.15 6.24 -1.87
N THR A 226 -10.70 5.23 -2.56
CA THR A 226 -10.04 3.93 -2.73
C THR A 226 -8.81 4.02 -3.64
N ALA A 227 -8.84 4.90 -4.65
CA ALA A 227 -7.69 5.09 -5.55
C ALA A 227 -6.45 5.60 -4.83
N VAL A 228 -6.61 6.33 -3.72
CA VAL A 228 -5.49 6.81 -2.88
C VAL A 228 -4.72 5.66 -2.24
N PHE A 229 -5.36 4.51 -2.01
CA PHE A 229 -4.67 3.32 -1.49
C PHE A 229 -3.74 2.65 -2.50
N MET A 230 -3.77 3.07 -3.77
CA MET A 230 -2.83 2.56 -4.78
C MET A 230 -1.43 3.14 -4.55
N PRO A 231 -0.43 2.35 -4.16
CA PRO A 231 0.89 2.84 -3.76
C PRO A 231 1.78 3.19 -4.98
N PHE A 232 1.20 3.52 -6.12
CA PHE A 232 1.93 3.80 -7.35
C PHE A 232 2.28 5.29 -7.49
N ASP A 233 3.03 5.80 -6.54
CA ASP A 233 3.45 7.20 -6.48
C ASP A 233 4.60 7.52 -7.44
N THR A 234 5.42 6.50 -7.74
CA THR A 234 6.62 6.68 -8.54
C THR A 234 6.78 5.59 -9.58
N ARG A 235 7.19 5.99 -10.77
CA ARG A 235 7.60 5.05 -11.81
C ARG A 235 9.10 4.83 -11.69
N GLU A 236 9.49 3.63 -11.36
CA GLU A 236 10.90 3.23 -11.36
C GLU A 236 11.31 2.75 -12.74
N LEU A 237 12.48 3.21 -13.20
CA LEU A 237 13.09 2.82 -14.45
C LEU A 237 14.43 2.15 -14.14
N LEU A 238 14.42 0.83 -14.10
CA LEU A 238 15.63 0.03 -13.86
C LEU A 238 15.76 -1.03 -14.96
N HIS A 239 16.33 -0.65 -16.10
CA HIS A 239 16.64 -1.59 -17.17
C HIS A 239 17.99 -2.24 -16.93
N LYS A 240 18.03 -3.56 -17.02
CA LYS A 240 19.29 -4.31 -16.90
C LYS A 240 20.21 -3.95 -18.06
N GLY A 241 21.39 -3.43 -17.74
CA GLY A 241 22.34 -2.95 -18.74
C GLY A 241 22.05 -1.54 -19.28
N GLY A 242 21.09 -0.84 -18.70
CA GLY A 242 20.81 0.56 -19.04
C GLY A 242 21.88 1.52 -18.55
N LEU A 243 21.94 2.72 -19.15
CA LEU A 243 22.82 3.80 -18.72
C LEU A 243 22.23 4.50 -17.48
N TYR A 244 23.09 5.02 -16.63
CA TYR A 244 22.70 5.80 -15.46
C TYR A 244 22.25 7.21 -15.86
N TYR A 245 21.03 7.59 -15.51
CA TYR A 245 20.46 8.92 -15.76
C TYR A 245 20.31 9.78 -14.51
N GLY A 246 20.38 9.19 -13.33
CA GLY A 246 20.21 9.92 -12.08
C GLY A 246 19.44 9.13 -11.02
N GLN A 247 18.86 9.87 -10.10
CA GLN A 247 17.99 9.32 -9.05
C GLN A 247 16.58 9.94 -9.14
N ASN A 248 15.60 9.12 -8.89
CA ASN A 248 14.21 9.60 -8.78
C ASN A 248 14.10 10.55 -7.58
N ARG A 249 13.54 11.72 -7.79
CA ARG A 249 13.43 12.75 -6.73
C ARG A 249 12.54 12.31 -5.57
N LEU A 250 11.58 11.44 -5.81
CA LEU A 250 10.61 11.02 -4.80
C LEU A 250 11.05 9.74 -4.07
N SER A 251 11.42 8.69 -4.81
CA SER A 251 11.80 7.39 -4.25
C SER A 251 13.30 7.27 -3.96
N HIS A 252 14.12 8.23 -4.42
CA HIS A 252 15.59 8.15 -4.40
C HIS A 252 16.17 6.89 -5.05
N SER A 253 15.36 6.15 -5.79
CA SER A 253 15.80 4.99 -6.55
C SER A 253 16.67 5.41 -7.74
N VAL A 254 17.63 4.57 -8.08
CA VAL A 254 18.50 4.78 -9.24
C VAL A 254 17.69 4.62 -10.52
N ILE A 255 17.84 5.58 -11.45
CA ILE A 255 17.26 5.51 -12.79
C ILE A 255 18.33 4.98 -13.74
N MET A 256 18.11 3.76 -14.23
CA MET A 256 18.89 3.15 -15.29
C MET A 256 17.98 2.84 -16.46
N PHE A 257 18.35 3.34 -17.64
CA PHE A 257 17.48 3.23 -18.79
C PHE A 257 18.27 2.87 -20.04
N ASP A 258 17.75 1.94 -20.82
CA ASP A 258 18.30 1.55 -22.11
C ASP A 258 17.38 2.06 -23.22
N ARG A 259 17.83 3.07 -23.96
CA ARG A 259 17.06 3.66 -25.07
C ARG A 259 16.83 2.69 -26.21
N LYS A 260 17.72 1.70 -26.39
CA LYS A 260 17.57 0.70 -27.46
C LYS A 260 16.36 -0.20 -27.29
N GLN A 261 15.77 -0.21 -26.08
CA GLN A 261 14.53 -0.95 -25.81
C GLN A 261 13.26 -0.17 -26.17
N LEU A 262 13.41 1.08 -26.63
CA LEU A 262 12.28 1.87 -27.12
C LEU A 262 12.03 1.60 -28.60
N ASP A 263 10.76 1.66 -29.01
CA ASP A 263 10.35 1.64 -30.42
C ASP A 263 10.98 2.80 -31.20
N ASN A 264 11.21 3.95 -30.55
CA ASN A 264 11.89 5.12 -31.08
C ASN A 264 12.94 5.61 -30.05
N PRO A 265 14.23 5.38 -30.28
CA PRO A 265 15.31 5.77 -29.36
C PRO A 265 15.68 7.25 -29.41
N ASN A 266 15.05 8.05 -30.27
CA ASN A 266 15.33 9.47 -30.37
C ASN A 266 14.98 10.21 -29.09
N GLY A 267 15.80 11.18 -28.70
CA GLY A 267 15.59 12.00 -27.51
C GLY A 267 15.91 13.47 -27.74
N PHE A 268 15.34 14.32 -26.91
CA PHE A 268 15.61 15.75 -26.91
C PHE A 268 15.98 16.19 -25.49
N ILE A 269 16.99 17.05 -25.40
CA ILE A 269 17.40 17.69 -24.14
C ILE A 269 17.05 19.18 -24.22
N PHE A 270 16.06 19.59 -23.46
CA PHE A 270 15.59 20.98 -23.39
C PHE A 270 15.96 21.61 -22.05
N GLY A 271 16.28 22.90 -22.07
CA GLY A 271 16.54 23.66 -20.86
C GLY A 271 16.96 25.08 -21.17
N VAL A 272 16.84 25.98 -20.20
CA VAL A 272 17.33 27.36 -20.31
C VAL A 272 18.87 27.42 -20.36
N PRO A 273 19.48 28.46 -20.86
CA PRO A 273 20.93 28.66 -20.80
C PRO A 273 21.44 28.49 -19.36
N GLY A 274 22.56 27.77 -19.16
CA GLY A 274 23.12 27.52 -17.84
C GLY A 274 22.48 26.38 -17.04
N SER A 275 21.44 25.70 -17.55
CA SER A 275 20.75 24.61 -16.85
C SER A 275 21.48 23.26 -16.84
N GLY A 276 22.65 23.16 -17.46
CA GLY A 276 23.43 21.93 -17.51
C GLY A 276 23.12 20.99 -18.68
N LYS A 277 22.46 21.44 -19.75
CA LYS A 277 22.14 20.63 -20.94
C LYS A 277 23.37 19.96 -21.56
N SER A 278 24.40 20.76 -21.88
CA SER A 278 25.64 20.25 -22.47
C SER A 278 26.38 19.32 -21.51
N PHE A 279 26.30 19.56 -20.19
CA PHE A 279 26.87 18.67 -19.18
C PHE A 279 26.16 17.32 -19.16
N LEU A 280 24.83 17.30 -19.19
CA LEU A 280 24.05 16.07 -19.23
C LEU A 280 24.34 15.25 -20.51
N ALA A 281 24.42 15.93 -21.65
CA ALA A 281 24.77 15.27 -22.92
C ALA A 281 26.18 14.66 -22.88
N LYS A 282 27.17 15.39 -22.36
CA LYS A 282 28.55 14.88 -22.18
C LYS A 282 28.57 13.68 -21.23
N LEU A 283 27.82 13.72 -20.15
CA LEU A 283 27.73 12.62 -19.17
C LEU A 283 27.13 11.36 -19.79
N GLU A 284 26.06 11.52 -20.59
CA GLU A 284 25.45 10.41 -21.31
C GLU A 284 26.39 9.75 -22.32
N MET A 285 27.12 10.57 -23.10
CA MET A 285 28.14 10.10 -24.04
C MET A 285 29.25 9.35 -23.30
N TYR A 286 29.73 9.90 -22.20
CA TYR A 286 30.78 9.28 -21.39
C TYR A 286 30.36 7.91 -20.85
N PHE A 287 29.13 7.79 -20.29
CA PHE A 287 28.60 6.52 -19.86
C PHE A 287 28.38 5.54 -21.01
N SER A 288 27.98 6.02 -22.19
CA SER A 288 27.84 5.17 -23.38
C SER A 288 29.17 4.58 -23.82
N ILE A 289 30.23 5.37 -23.84
CA ILE A 289 31.59 4.90 -24.20
C ILE A 289 32.08 3.86 -23.19
N LEU A 290 31.85 4.06 -21.91
CA LEU A 290 32.33 3.15 -20.86
C LEU A 290 31.52 1.86 -20.74
N ALA A 291 30.23 1.91 -20.99
CA ALA A 291 29.29 0.81 -20.71
C ALA A 291 28.89 0.02 -21.97
N THR A 292 29.10 0.57 -23.17
CA THR A 292 28.67 -0.04 -24.42
C THR A 292 29.83 -0.06 -25.43
N THR A 293 29.63 -0.77 -26.54
CA THR A 293 30.56 -0.79 -27.72
C THR A 293 30.06 0.14 -28.82
N ASP A 294 29.22 1.12 -28.49
CA ASP A 294 28.59 2.00 -29.46
C ASP A 294 29.58 3.06 -29.95
N GLU A 295 29.48 3.38 -31.24
CA GLU A 295 30.14 4.51 -31.82
C GLU A 295 29.33 5.78 -31.65
N ILE A 296 29.97 6.88 -31.27
CA ILE A 296 29.29 8.18 -31.04
C ILE A 296 29.73 9.17 -32.11
N LEU A 297 28.74 9.69 -32.85
CA LEU A 297 28.95 10.75 -33.83
C LEU A 297 28.38 12.06 -33.29
N ILE A 298 29.19 13.11 -33.17
CA ILE A 298 28.79 14.40 -32.63
C ILE A 298 28.83 15.45 -33.74
N LEU A 299 27.71 16.12 -33.97
CA LEU A 299 27.62 17.34 -34.79
C LEU A 299 27.63 18.55 -33.85
N ASP A 300 28.79 19.18 -33.70
CA ASP A 300 29.04 20.24 -32.72
C ASP A 300 29.38 21.58 -33.39
N PRO A 301 28.42 22.43 -33.76
CA PRO A 301 28.67 23.70 -34.39
C PRO A 301 29.41 24.71 -33.50
N GLU A 302 29.26 24.58 -32.16
CA GLU A 302 29.82 25.53 -31.17
C GLU A 302 31.14 25.05 -30.58
N ARG A 303 31.65 23.86 -30.98
CA ARG A 303 32.91 23.24 -30.51
C ARG A 303 32.99 23.05 -28.97
N GLU A 304 31.87 22.74 -28.35
CA GLU A 304 31.82 22.49 -26.90
C GLU A 304 32.30 21.10 -26.48
N TYR A 305 32.37 20.14 -27.44
CA TYR A 305 32.63 18.73 -27.18
C TYR A 305 34.08 18.29 -27.59
N THR A 306 34.94 19.21 -28.06
CA THR A 306 36.32 18.89 -28.53
C THR A 306 37.11 18.17 -27.45
N ALA A 307 37.06 18.64 -26.20
CA ALA A 307 37.77 18.03 -25.07
C ALA A 307 37.26 16.62 -24.68
N LEU A 308 36.09 16.19 -25.16
CA LEU A 308 35.57 14.86 -24.95
C LEU A 308 36.03 13.87 -26.04
N ALA A 309 36.42 14.39 -27.21
CA ALA A 309 36.84 13.61 -28.35
C ALA A 309 38.36 13.34 -28.36
N GLU A 310 39.14 14.14 -27.64
CA GLU A 310 40.57 13.93 -27.37
C GLU A 310 40.79 12.99 -26.19
#